data_f6e94c6dcb126196da7fc1e93bbc544f
#
_entry.id   f6e94c6dcb126196da7fc1e93bbc544f
#
_cell.length_a   1.000
_cell.length_b   1.000
_cell.length_c   1.000
_cell.angle_alpha   90.00
_cell.angle_beta   90.00
_cell.angle_gamma   90.00
#
_symmetry.space_group_name_H-M   'P 1'
#
loop_
_entity.id
_entity.type
_entity.pdbx_description
1 polymer ?
#
loop_
_entity_poly.entity_id
_entity_poly.type
_entity_poly.pdbx_seq_one_letter_code
_entity_poly.pdbx_strand_id
1 'polypeptide(L)'
;YLSDTLVGALAFGLAVCTPPEPGPSPLARLSGPDVPPGWTYNPSDWTQRLPIILLALVGLQVSRFLAAYQLGHVEGVWEPFFMGSPADPRNGTEEIITSHVSEAWPVSDAAVGGYTYALEILTGIVGSRARWRTMPWLVLLFGLMIAPLGITSIFFIMIQPVEIGTWSTLALVAAAAVLVQIPYSLDELLAVIQFIRPRARGGRSWLRVFLFGDTDGGEGA
;
A
#
# COMPACT_ATOMS: atom_id res chain seq x y z
N TYR A 1 20.41 -4.37 6.75
CA TYR A 1 20.12 -3.40 5.67
C TYR A 1 20.21 -4.01 4.26
N LEU A 2 21.28 -4.73 3.93
CA LEU A 2 21.46 -5.37 2.62
C LEU A 2 20.52 -6.57 2.42
N SER A 3 20.26 -7.31 3.50
CA SER A 3 19.44 -8.54 3.48
C SER A 3 17.98 -8.26 3.11
N ASP A 4 17.40 -7.18 3.62
CA ASP A 4 15.95 -6.93 3.43
C ASP A 4 15.68 -6.32 2.06
N THR A 5 16.61 -5.53 1.54
CA THR A 5 16.55 -5.01 0.16
C THR A 5 16.74 -6.16 -0.84
N LEU A 6 17.62 -7.10 -0.53
CA LEU A 6 17.83 -8.31 -1.33
C LEU A 6 16.61 -9.24 -1.28
N VAL A 7 16.00 -9.44 -0.12
CA VAL A 7 14.77 -10.24 0.01
C VAL A 7 13.61 -9.62 -0.75
N GLY A 8 13.43 -8.30 -0.66
CA GLY A 8 12.41 -7.58 -1.44
C GLY A 8 12.67 -7.65 -2.95
N ALA A 9 13.91 -7.45 -3.39
CA ALA A 9 14.29 -7.54 -4.79
C ALA A 9 14.19 -8.97 -5.33
N LEU A 10 14.54 -9.98 -4.54
CA LEU A 10 14.38 -11.40 -4.89
C LEU A 10 12.92 -11.81 -4.96
N ALA A 11 12.09 -11.40 -3.99
CA ALA A 11 10.65 -11.67 -4.02
C ALA A 11 9.98 -11.00 -5.24
N PHE A 12 10.37 -9.77 -5.56
CA PHE A 12 9.91 -9.06 -6.75
C PHE A 12 10.42 -9.74 -8.03
N GLY A 13 11.70 -10.07 -8.10
CA GLY A 13 12.30 -10.79 -9.24
C GLY A 13 11.64 -12.15 -9.46
N LEU A 14 11.38 -12.91 -8.41
CA LEU A 14 10.68 -14.18 -8.48
C LEU A 14 9.23 -14.00 -8.94
N ALA A 15 8.51 -12.99 -8.43
CA ALA A 15 7.13 -12.72 -8.82
C ALA A 15 6.99 -12.27 -10.29
N VAL A 16 7.99 -11.53 -10.81
CA VAL A 16 7.99 -11.03 -12.20
C VAL A 16 8.58 -12.07 -13.17
N CYS A 17 9.58 -12.85 -12.73
CA CYS A 17 10.32 -13.77 -13.59
C CYS A 17 9.80 -15.22 -13.54
N THR A 18 8.89 -15.58 -12.60
CA THR A 18 8.23 -16.88 -12.65
C THR A 18 7.24 -16.88 -13.82
N PRO A 19 7.52 -17.58 -14.93
CA PRO A 19 6.53 -17.73 -15.97
C PRO A 19 5.29 -18.42 -15.36
N PRO A 20 4.07 -18.02 -15.76
CA PRO A 20 2.89 -18.78 -15.37
C PRO A 20 3.09 -20.22 -15.79
N GLU A 21 3.08 -21.16 -14.84
CA GLU A 21 3.25 -22.57 -15.15
C GLU A 21 2.26 -23.01 -16.22
N PRO A 22 2.71 -23.65 -17.30
CA PRO A 22 1.83 -24.23 -18.31
C PRO A 22 1.21 -25.52 -17.74
N GLY A 23 0.22 -25.36 -16.90
CA GLY A 23 -0.54 -26.48 -16.35
C GLY A 23 -1.83 -25.99 -15.72
N PRO A 24 -2.89 -26.80 -15.69
CA PRO A 24 -4.13 -26.40 -15.08
C PRO A 24 -3.94 -26.35 -13.57
N SER A 25 -3.45 -25.21 -13.04
CA SER A 25 -3.64 -24.95 -11.63
C SER A 25 -5.16 -25.01 -11.34
N PRO A 26 -5.59 -25.49 -10.18
CA PRO A 26 -7.01 -25.45 -9.80
C PRO A 26 -7.62 -24.03 -9.94
N LEU A 27 -6.78 -23.00 -9.89
CA LEU A 27 -7.14 -21.59 -10.08
C LEU A 27 -7.22 -21.17 -11.55
N ALA A 28 -6.56 -21.87 -12.48
CA ALA A 28 -6.64 -21.59 -13.92
C ALA A 28 -7.96 -22.05 -14.57
N ARG A 29 -8.77 -22.81 -13.86
CA ARG A 29 -10.14 -23.20 -14.29
C ARG A 29 -11.18 -22.11 -14.05
N LEU A 30 -10.79 -20.93 -13.62
CA LEU A 30 -11.70 -19.79 -13.52
C LEU A 30 -11.95 -19.23 -14.92
N SER A 31 -12.82 -19.88 -15.67
CA SER A 31 -13.33 -19.37 -16.93
C SER A 31 -14.14 -18.12 -16.65
N GLY A 32 -13.66 -16.99 -17.12
CA GLY A 32 -14.36 -15.72 -16.98
C GLY A 32 -13.52 -14.57 -17.47
N PRO A 33 -14.11 -13.40 -17.75
CA PRO A 33 -13.38 -12.29 -18.32
C PRO A 33 -12.29 -11.79 -17.37
N ASP A 34 -11.12 -11.46 -17.93
CA ASP A 34 -10.04 -10.82 -17.17
C ASP A 34 -10.41 -9.41 -16.74
N VAL A 35 -11.22 -8.71 -17.53
CA VAL A 35 -11.67 -7.35 -17.28
C VAL A 35 -13.05 -7.37 -16.62
N PRO A 36 -13.24 -6.63 -15.49
CA PRO A 36 -14.54 -6.55 -14.85
C PRO A 36 -15.61 -5.95 -15.78
N PRO A 37 -16.89 -6.37 -15.66
CA PRO A 37 -17.98 -5.82 -16.47
C PRO A 37 -18.11 -4.31 -16.30
N GLY A 38 -18.19 -3.58 -17.43
CA GLY A 38 -18.26 -2.12 -17.46
C GLY A 38 -16.92 -1.39 -17.36
N TRP A 39 -15.80 -2.11 -17.26
CA TRP A 39 -14.46 -1.55 -17.29
C TRP A 39 -13.80 -1.69 -18.66
N THR A 40 -12.90 -0.76 -18.98
CA THR A 40 -12.13 -0.78 -20.24
C THR A 40 -10.76 -1.43 -20.08
N TYR A 41 -10.32 -1.68 -18.84
CA TYR A 41 -9.04 -2.29 -18.47
C TYR A 41 -9.20 -3.16 -17.22
N ASN A 42 -8.18 -3.97 -16.95
CA ASN A 42 -8.15 -4.81 -15.76
C ASN A 42 -7.46 -4.07 -14.59
N PRO A 43 -8.18 -3.69 -13.51
CA PRO A 43 -7.60 -2.99 -12.38
C PRO A 43 -6.64 -3.85 -11.55
N SER A 44 -6.67 -5.17 -11.70
CA SER A 44 -5.72 -6.10 -11.07
C SER A 44 -4.51 -6.41 -11.95
N ASP A 45 -4.35 -5.74 -13.09
CA ASP A 45 -3.19 -5.98 -13.96
C ASP A 45 -1.90 -5.40 -13.36
N TRP A 46 -0.78 -5.95 -13.78
CA TRP A 46 0.55 -5.50 -13.35
C TRP A 46 0.82 -4.04 -13.68
N THR A 47 0.28 -3.51 -14.76
CA THR A 47 0.37 -2.07 -15.11
C THR A 47 -0.24 -1.15 -14.07
N GLN A 48 -1.23 -1.64 -13.30
CA GLN A 48 -1.86 -0.91 -12.21
C GLN A 48 -1.16 -1.19 -10.86
N ARG A 49 -0.68 -2.41 -10.66
CA ARG A 49 -0.07 -2.86 -9.41
C ARG A 49 1.39 -2.41 -9.24
N LEU A 50 2.17 -2.37 -10.34
CA LEU A 50 3.57 -1.97 -10.30
C LEU A 50 3.79 -0.55 -9.75
N PRO A 51 3.06 0.49 -10.17
CA PRO A 51 3.18 1.82 -9.57
C PRO A 51 2.97 1.80 -8.06
N ILE A 52 1.97 1.05 -7.57
CA ILE A 52 1.69 0.91 -6.14
C ILE A 52 2.90 0.29 -5.42
N ILE A 53 3.40 -0.83 -5.92
CA ILE A 53 4.54 -1.55 -5.33
C ILE A 53 5.80 -0.67 -5.30
N LEU A 54 6.09 0.04 -6.41
CA LEU A 54 7.27 0.90 -6.50
C LEU A 54 7.18 2.08 -5.53
N LEU A 55 6.02 2.72 -5.43
CA LEU A 55 5.80 3.82 -4.50
C LEU A 55 5.82 3.33 -3.04
N ALA A 56 5.26 2.16 -2.76
CA ALA A 56 5.34 1.54 -1.45
C ALA A 56 6.80 1.19 -1.07
N LEU A 57 7.63 0.79 -2.02
CA LEU A 57 9.08 0.59 -1.78
C LEU A 57 9.77 1.90 -1.39
N VAL A 58 9.44 3.02 -2.03
CA VAL A 58 9.95 4.34 -1.64
C VAL A 58 9.50 4.68 -0.22
N GLY A 59 8.21 4.56 0.07
CA GLY A 59 7.66 4.80 1.40
C GLY A 59 8.30 3.92 2.48
N LEU A 60 8.51 2.63 2.18
CA LEU A 60 9.19 1.70 3.08
C LEU A 60 10.62 2.14 3.39
N GLN A 61 11.41 2.53 2.39
CA GLN A 61 12.80 2.97 2.62
C GLN A 61 12.85 4.24 3.45
N VAL A 62 12.01 5.22 3.14
CA VAL A 62 11.88 6.46 3.93
C VAL A 62 11.50 6.13 5.37
N SER A 63 10.42 5.38 5.58
CA SER A 63 9.93 5.02 6.92
C SER A 63 10.96 4.26 7.74
N ARG A 64 11.70 3.33 7.13
CA ARG A 64 12.80 2.60 7.80
C ARG A 64 13.93 3.52 8.25
N PHE A 65 14.30 4.49 7.41
CA PHE A 65 15.35 5.44 7.74
C PHE A 65 14.93 6.36 8.90
N LEU A 66 13.69 6.87 8.84
CA LEU A 66 13.12 7.68 9.90
C LEU A 66 12.99 6.89 11.22
N ALA A 67 12.50 5.65 11.16
CA ALA A 67 12.40 4.77 12.32
C ALA A 67 13.78 4.47 12.94
N ALA A 68 14.81 4.29 12.11
CA ALA A 68 16.17 4.07 12.59
C ALA A 68 16.69 5.26 13.39
N TYR A 69 16.35 6.49 12.99
CA TYR A 69 16.68 7.70 13.76
C TYR A 69 15.88 7.77 15.06
N GLN A 70 14.55 7.56 15.02
CA GLN A 70 13.72 7.54 16.24
C GLN A 70 14.20 6.54 17.29
N LEU A 71 14.73 5.40 16.84
CA LEU A 71 15.25 4.34 17.71
C LEU A 71 16.73 4.53 18.11
N GLY A 72 17.36 5.64 17.70
CA GLY A 72 18.74 5.94 18.04
C GLY A 72 19.78 5.09 17.31
N HIS A 73 19.43 4.46 16.18
CA HIS A 73 20.36 3.64 15.39
C HIS A 73 21.19 4.45 14.40
N VAL A 74 20.79 5.68 14.12
CA VAL A 74 21.53 6.65 13.29
C VAL A 74 21.58 8.00 13.99
N GLU A 75 22.67 8.74 13.83
CA GLU A 75 22.92 9.99 14.54
C GLU A 75 22.26 11.20 13.90
N GLY A 76 21.84 11.12 12.64
CA GLY A 76 21.22 12.21 11.91
C GLY A 76 20.41 11.74 10.71
N VAL A 77 19.53 12.63 10.25
CA VAL A 77 18.66 12.38 9.09
C VAL A 77 18.97 13.40 8.01
N TRP A 78 19.02 12.93 6.76
CA TRP A 78 19.19 13.79 5.60
C TRP A 78 17.95 14.67 5.38
N GLU A 79 18.17 16.00 5.41
CA GLU A 79 17.15 17.00 5.14
C GLU A 79 17.77 18.18 4.36
N PRO A 80 17.50 18.27 3.03
CA PRO A 80 18.17 19.26 2.21
C PRO A 80 17.49 20.64 2.17
N PHE A 81 16.20 20.74 2.57
CA PHE A 81 15.40 21.92 2.29
C PHE A 81 14.90 22.65 3.54
N PHE A 82 14.65 21.94 4.64
CA PHE A 82 13.99 22.49 5.78
C PHE A 82 14.90 22.52 7.02
N MET A 83 15.11 23.71 7.51
CA MET A 83 15.74 23.88 8.82
C MET A 83 14.71 23.61 9.90
N GLY A 84 15.17 23.21 11.08
CA GLY A 84 14.32 23.13 12.26
C GLY A 84 13.82 24.50 12.72
N SER A 85 12.99 24.53 13.75
CA SER A 85 12.53 25.77 14.34
C SER A 85 13.71 26.55 14.96
N PRO A 86 13.62 27.88 15.09
CA PRO A 86 14.71 28.66 15.69
C PRO A 86 15.09 28.24 17.12
N ALA A 87 14.20 27.54 17.80
CA ALA A 87 14.43 27.04 19.16
C ALA A 87 15.12 25.67 19.19
N ASP A 88 15.21 24.97 18.05
CA ASP A 88 15.80 23.63 17.93
C ASP A 88 16.93 23.64 16.90
N PRO A 89 18.16 23.25 17.27
CA PRO A 89 19.31 23.24 16.34
C PRO A 89 19.25 22.10 15.32
N ARG A 90 18.30 21.16 15.46
CA ARG A 90 18.10 20.03 14.54
C ARG A 90 17.52 20.51 13.21
N ASN A 91 17.63 19.69 12.18
CA ASN A 91 16.94 19.95 10.92
C ASN A 91 15.44 19.65 11.01
N GLY A 92 14.66 20.10 10.02
CA GLY A 92 13.20 19.98 10.06
C GLY A 92 12.71 18.54 10.15
N THR A 93 13.36 17.58 9.50
CA THR A 93 12.98 16.16 9.59
C THR A 93 13.25 15.61 10.99
N GLU A 94 14.38 15.92 11.59
CA GLU A 94 14.74 15.48 12.94
C GLU A 94 13.78 16.06 13.97
N GLU A 95 13.43 17.34 13.87
CA GLU A 95 12.49 17.99 14.77
C GLU A 95 11.09 17.35 14.69
N ILE A 96 10.59 17.10 13.48
CA ILE A 96 9.26 16.50 13.29
C ILE A 96 9.18 15.09 13.88
N ILE A 97 10.19 14.26 13.61
CA ILE A 97 10.14 12.84 13.98
C ILE A 97 10.38 12.62 15.48
N THR A 98 10.90 13.62 16.19
CA THR A 98 11.05 13.64 17.64
C THR A 98 10.12 14.63 18.33
N SER A 99 9.10 15.12 17.62
CA SER A 99 8.10 16.03 18.16
C SER A 99 7.15 15.29 19.13
N HIS A 100 6.50 16.07 20.00
CA HIS A 100 5.47 15.54 20.91
C HIS A 100 4.31 14.86 20.16
N VAL A 101 4.06 15.22 18.89
CA VAL A 101 3.05 14.57 18.04
C VAL A 101 3.49 13.15 17.67
N SER A 102 4.76 12.97 17.35
CA SER A 102 5.34 11.66 17.05
C SER A 102 5.48 10.81 18.32
N GLU A 103 5.89 11.39 19.42
CA GLU A 103 6.02 10.73 20.73
C GLU A 103 4.68 10.36 21.38
N ALA A 104 3.57 10.94 20.93
CA ALA A 104 2.23 10.56 21.39
C ALA A 104 1.85 9.11 21.07
N TRP A 105 2.51 8.50 20.10
CA TRP A 105 2.31 7.11 19.75
C TRP A 105 3.11 6.17 20.68
N PRO A 106 2.53 5.05 21.12
CA PRO A 106 3.20 4.10 22.02
C PRO A 106 4.37 3.35 21.36
N VAL A 107 4.52 3.48 20.07
CA VAL A 107 5.58 2.91 19.23
C VAL A 107 6.01 3.93 18.18
N SER A 108 7.18 3.74 17.59
CA SER A 108 7.64 4.59 16.48
C SER A 108 6.59 4.68 15.37
N ASP A 109 6.05 5.87 15.14
CA ASP A 109 5.07 6.14 14.08
C ASP A 109 5.66 5.87 12.69
N ALA A 110 6.94 6.20 12.48
CA ALA A 110 7.65 5.86 11.25
C ALA A 110 7.81 4.34 11.08
N ALA A 111 8.00 3.57 12.14
CA ALA A 111 8.06 2.11 12.06
C ALA A 111 6.69 1.51 11.69
N VAL A 112 5.60 2.05 12.23
CA VAL A 112 4.23 1.66 11.85
C VAL A 112 3.98 1.94 10.37
N GLY A 113 4.38 3.13 9.88
CA GLY A 113 4.34 3.47 8.45
C GLY A 113 5.11 2.47 7.59
N GLY A 114 6.34 2.13 8.00
CA GLY A 114 7.18 1.15 7.33
C GLY A 114 6.54 -0.24 7.27
N TYR A 115 5.92 -0.68 8.35
CA TYR A 115 5.18 -1.94 8.39
C TYR A 115 3.99 -1.95 7.42
N THR A 116 3.24 -0.84 7.35
CA THR A 116 2.12 -0.70 6.42
C THR A 116 2.59 -0.76 4.97
N TYR A 117 3.65 -0.07 4.61
CA TYR A 117 4.23 -0.16 3.26
C TYR A 117 4.72 -1.57 2.91
N ALA A 118 5.31 -2.30 3.88
CA ALA A 118 5.68 -3.70 3.66
C ALA A 118 4.46 -4.58 3.37
N LEU A 119 3.35 -4.38 4.08
CA LEU A 119 2.08 -5.07 3.81
C LEU A 119 1.50 -4.68 2.45
N GLU A 120 1.61 -3.43 2.03
CA GLU A 120 1.19 -2.99 0.68
C GLU A 120 1.98 -3.70 -0.43
N ILE A 121 3.29 -3.81 -0.27
CA ILE A 121 4.14 -4.55 -1.22
C ILE A 121 3.70 -6.01 -1.30
N LEU A 122 3.53 -6.66 -0.15
CA LEU A 122 3.11 -8.06 -0.08
C LEU A 122 1.75 -8.27 -0.73
N THR A 123 0.75 -7.47 -0.38
CA THR A 123 -0.59 -7.55 -0.96
C THR A 123 -0.60 -7.15 -2.44
N GLY A 124 0.28 -6.23 -2.85
CA GLY A 124 0.50 -5.85 -4.24
C GLY A 124 1.02 -7.01 -5.10
N ILE A 125 1.90 -7.86 -4.56
CA ILE A 125 2.50 -9.00 -5.28
C ILE A 125 1.55 -10.18 -5.36
N VAL A 126 0.79 -10.45 -4.30
CA VAL A 126 -0.06 -11.64 -4.19
C VAL A 126 -1.25 -11.61 -5.15
N GLY A 127 -1.56 -12.76 -5.74
CA GLY A 127 -2.72 -13.00 -6.57
C GLY A 127 -2.50 -12.74 -8.07
N SER A 128 -3.31 -13.42 -8.89
CA SER A 128 -3.30 -13.33 -10.35
C SER A 128 -3.99 -12.04 -10.83
N ARG A 129 -4.03 -11.84 -12.16
CA ARG A 129 -4.78 -10.74 -12.81
C ARG A 129 -6.30 -10.81 -12.57
N ALA A 130 -6.80 -11.96 -12.11
CA ALA A 130 -8.21 -12.17 -11.78
C ALA A 130 -8.48 -12.02 -10.27
N ARG A 131 -7.56 -11.47 -9.46
CA ARG A 131 -7.70 -11.40 -8.00
C ARG A 131 -8.91 -10.57 -7.54
N TRP A 132 -9.36 -9.60 -8.33
CA TRP A 132 -10.58 -8.83 -8.06
C TRP A 132 -11.83 -9.71 -7.89
N ARG A 133 -11.84 -10.93 -8.51
CA ARG A 133 -12.94 -11.90 -8.41
C ARG A 133 -12.58 -13.18 -7.65
N THR A 134 -11.29 -13.56 -7.61
CA THR A 134 -10.83 -14.80 -6.95
C THR A 134 -10.38 -14.60 -5.51
N MET A 135 -9.93 -13.38 -5.18
CA MET A 135 -9.43 -13.03 -3.85
C MET A 135 -9.98 -11.65 -3.39
N PRO A 136 -11.31 -11.45 -3.38
CA PRO A 136 -11.90 -10.14 -3.04
C PRO A 136 -11.49 -9.66 -1.65
N TRP A 137 -11.34 -10.58 -0.69
CA TRP A 137 -10.91 -10.28 0.67
C TRP A 137 -9.54 -9.61 0.72
N LEU A 138 -8.61 -10.03 -0.16
CA LEU A 138 -7.26 -9.45 -0.21
C LEU A 138 -7.29 -8.00 -0.69
N VAL A 139 -8.08 -7.73 -1.73
CA VAL A 139 -8.22 -6.37 -2.28
C VAL A 139 -8.93 -5.45 -1.29
N LEU A 140 -9.97 -5.95 -0.59
CA LEU A 140 -10.64 -5.18 0.45
C LEU A 140 -9.75 -4.93 1.66
N LEU A 141 -8.93 -5.90 2.06
CA LEU A 141 -7.93 -5.72 3.12
C LEU A 141 -6.92 -4.63 2.73
N PHE A 142 -6.43 -4.66 1.49
CA PHE A 142 -5.54 -3.64 0.96
C PHE A 142 -6.17 -2.24 0.97
N GLY A 143 -7.41 -2.11 0.49
CA GLY A 143 -8.17 -0.86 0.53
C GLY A 143 -8.40 -0.36 1.96
N LEU A 144 -8.62 -1.27 2.91
CA LEU A 144 -8.76 -0.94 4.34
C LEU A 144 -7.45 -0.41 4.93
N MET A 145 -6.30 -0.84 4.44
CA MET A 145 -4.99 -0.35 4.90
C MET A 145 -4.63 1.00 4.28
N ILE A 146 -4.84 1.18 2.98
CA ILE A 146 -4.41 2.40 2.27
C ILE A 146 -5.23 3.63 2.66
N ALA A 147 -6.50 3.48 2.99
CA ALA A 147 -7.36 4.60 3.35
C ALA A 147 -6.91 5.29 4.67
N PRO A 148 -6.70 4.57 5.79
CA PRO A 148 -6.14 5.17 7.01
C PRO A 148 -4.75 5.77 6.77
N LEU A 149 -3.88 5.09 6.01
CA LEU A 149 -2.55 5.59 5.72
C LEU A 149 -2.60 6.91 4.95
N GLY A 150 -3.48 7.03 3.95
CA GLY A 150 -3.70 8.27 3.20
C GLY A 150 -4.22 9.40 4.09
N ILE A 151 -5.21 9.13 4.95
CA ILE A 151 -5.75 10.11 5.90
C ILE A 151 -4.65 10.57 6.88
N THR A 152 -3.89 9.64 7.45
CA THR A 152 -2.80 9.94 8.36
C THR A 152 -1.70 10.75 7.67
N SER A 153 -1.37 10.43 6.42
CA SER A 153 -0.39 11.19 5.64
C SER A 153 -0.83 12.64 5.40
N ILE A 154 -2.10 12.87 5.07
CA ILE A 154 -2.65 14.22 4.91
C ILE A 154 -2.63 14.96 6.26
N PHE A 155 -3.01 14.30 7.35
CA PHE A 155 -2.95 14.87 8.69
C PHE A 155 -1.54 15.30 9.05
N PHE A 156 -0.53 14.44 8.85
CA PHE A 156 0.86 14.78 9.14
C PHE A 156 1.39 15.92 8.24
N ILE A 157 0.99 15.99 6.97
CA ILE A 157 1.36 17.13 6.12
C ILE A 157 0.82 18.45 6.71
N MET A 158 -0.41 18.47 7.19
CA MET A 158 -1.01 19.70 7.74
C MET A 158 -0.43 20.09 9.08
N ILE A 159 -0.15 19.12 9.95
CA ILE A 159 0.29 19.41 11.33
C ILE A 159 1.75 19.86 11.41
N GLN A 160 2.61 19.44 10.47
CA GLN A 160 4.01 19.82 10.42
C GLN A 160 4.22 21.35 10.52
N PRO A 161 3.69 22.18 9.62
CA PRO A 161 3.90 23.62 9.68
C PRO A 161 3.05 24.31 10.76
N VAL A 162 1.90 23.73 11.14
CA VAL A 162 0.94 24.38 12.05
C VAL A 162 1.36 24.20 13.51
N GLU A 163 1.78 23.00 13.89
CA GLU A 163 2.07 22.64 15.29
C GLU A 163 3.57 22.63 15.58
N ILE A 164 4.40 22.22 14.61
CA ILE A 164 5.83 22.07 14.79
C ILE A 164 6.58 23.29 14.24
N GLY A 165 6.05 23.90 13.16
CA GLY A 165 6.63 25.12 12.56
C GLY A 165 7.66 24.86 11.47
N THR A 166 7.88 23.61 11.07
CA THR A 166 8.80 23.21 10.01
C THR A 166 8.21 22.09 9.15
N TRP A 167 8.96 21.64 8.14
CA TRP A 167 8.58 20.55 7.24
C TRP A 167 9.65 19.47 7.23
N SER A 168 9.26 18.26 6.84
CA SER A 168 10.17 17.13 6.57
C SER A 168 10.08 16.74 5.11
N THR A 169 11.19 16.85 4.39
CA THR A 169 11.30 16.39 3.00
C THR A 169 10.95 14.90 2.88
N LEU A 170 11.48 14.09 3.78
CA LEU A 170 11.26 12.64 3.74
C LEU A 170 9.81 12.29 4.02
N ALA A 171 9.17 12.94 4.99
CA ALA A 171 7.75 12.74 5.27
C ALA A 171 6.86 13.19 4.10
N LEU A 172 7.22 14.31 3.44
CA LEU A 172 6.51 14.77 2.24
C LEU A 172 6.64 13.79 1.07
N VAL A 173 7.83 13.19 0.86
CA VAL A 173 8.04 12.16 -0.16
C VAL A 173 7.20 10.92 0.12
N ALA A 174 7.19 10.44 1.36
CA ALA A 174 6.36 9.31 1.77
C ALA A 174 4.86 9.60 1.57
N ALA A 175 4.41 10.77 1.98
CA ALA A 175 3.02 11.19 1.81
C ALA A 175 2.62 11.34 0.33
N ALA A 176 3.49 11.92 -0.50
CA ALA A 176 3.26 12.00 -1.95
C ALA A 176 3.15 10.61 -2.58
N ALA A 177 3.98 9.64 -2.16
CA ALA A 177 3.89 8.27 -2.62
C ALA A 177 2.52 7.66 -2.32
N VAL A 178 2.00 7.82 -1.10
CA VAL A 178 0.66 7.33 -0.72
C VAL A 178 -0.44 8.02 -1.53
N LEU A 179 -0.39 9.34 -1.66
CA LEU A 179 -1.43 10.09 -2.38
C LEU A 179 -1.53 9.67 -3.84
N VAL A 180 -0.39 9.37 -4.48
CA VAL A 180 -0.38 8.85 -5.87
C VAL A 180 -0.90 7.41 -5.94
N GLN A 181 -0.71 6.59 -4.91
CA GLN A 181 -1.22 5.21 -4.86
C GLN A 181 -2.75 5.13 -4.73
N ILE A 182 -3.40 6.11 -4.10
CA ILE A 182 -4.84 6.10 -3.83
C ILE A 182 -5.68 5.83 -5.09
N PRO A 183 -5.52 6.56 -6.21
CA PRO A 183 -6.32 6.31 -7.42
C PRO A 183 -6.21 4.86 -7.92
N TYR A 184 -4.99 4.32 -8.01
CA TYR A 184 -4.75 2.95 -8.46
C TYR A 184 -5.41 1.91 -7.54
N SER A 185 -5.39 2.17 -6.24
CA SER A 185 -5.98 1.28 -5.23
C SER A 185 -7.50 1.33 -5.24
N LEU A 186 -8.08 2.51 -5.48
CA LEU A 186 -9.53 2.70 -5.54
C LEU A 186 -10.15 1.96 -6.73
N ASP A 187 -9.48 1.90 -7.87
CA ASP A 187 -9.97 1.21 -9.06
C ASP A 187 -10.20 -0.29 -8.77
N GLU A 188 -9.21 -0.94 -8.18
CA GLU A 188 -9.33 -2.35 -7.83
C GLU A 188 -10.39 -2.59 -6.74
N LEU A 189 -10.44 -1.72 -5.74
CA LEU A 189 -11.44 -1.76 -4.67
C LEU A 189 -12.86 -1.62 -5.23
N LEU A 190 -13.08 -0.67 -6.14
CA LEU A 190 -14.38 -0.46 -6.80
C LEU A 190 -14.80 -1.67 -7.62
N ALA A 191 -13.87 -2.27 -8.38
CA ALA A 191 -14.14 -3.48 -9.14
C ALA A 191 -14.60 -4.63 -8.25
N VAL A 192 -13.95 -4.82 -7.09
CA VAL A 192 -14.36 -5.85 -6.10
C VAL A 192 -15.74 -5.55 -5.51
N ILE A 193 -16.02 -4.31 -5.16
CA ILE A 193 -17.34 -3.92 -4.63
C ILE A 193 -18.43 -4.17 -5.68
N GLN A 194 -18.18 -3.81 -6.93
CA GLN A 194 -19.08 -4.06 -8.06
C GLN A 194 -19.26 -5.55 -8.33
N PHE A 195 -18.24 -6.35 -8.09
CA PHE A 195 -18.30 -7.80 -8.21
C PHE A 195 -19.16 -8.47 -7.12
N ILE A 196 -19.00 -8.06 -5.85
CA ILE A 196 -19.70 -8.67 -4.72
C ILE A 196 -21.18 -8.27 -4.66
N ARG A 197 -21.51 -7.01 -4.91
CA ARG A 197 -22.88 -6.46 -4.74
C ARG A 197 -23.97 -7.22 -5.50
N PRO A 198 -23.85 -7.47 -6.81
CA PRO A 198 -24.90 -8.17 -7.56
C PRO A 198 -25.08 -9.61 -7.09
N ARG A 199 -23.99 -10.29 -6.73
CA ARG A 199 -24.01 -11.68 -6.25
C ARG A 199 -24.69 -11.83 -4.90
N ALA A 200 -24.45 -10.90 -4.01
CA ALA A 200 -25.15 -10.82 -2.72
C ALA A 200 -26.65 -10.56 -2.90
N ARG A 201 -27.04 -9.68 -3.84
CA ARG A 201 -28.45 -9.42 -4.17
C ARG A 201 -29.13 -10.61 -4.85
N GLY A 202 -28.38 -11.42 -5.61
CA GLY A 202 -28.85 -12.64 -6.25
C GLY A 202 -28.99 -13.84 -5.31
N GLY A 203 -28.92 -13.64 -3.98
CA GLY A 203 -29.15 -14.68 -2.98
C GLY A 203 -27.92 -15.53 -2.64
N ARG A 204 -26.75 -15.25 -3.19
CA ARG A 204 -25.50 -15.89 -2.77
C ARG A 204 -25.03 -15.32 -1.44
N SER A 205 -24.46 -16.18 -0.58
CA SER A 205 -23.84 -15.70 0.66
C SER A 205 -22.69 -14.72 0.36
N TRP A 206 -22.84 -13.46 0.73
CA TRP A 206 -21.83 -12.42 0.55
C TRP A 206 -20.48 -12.81 1.18
N LEU A 207 -20.52 -13.48 2.34
CA LEU A 207 -19.33 -13.94 3.05
C LEU A 207 -18.55 -14.99 2.25
N ARG A 208 -19.27 -15.91 1.60
CA ARG A 208 -18.65 -16.92 0.75
C ARG A 208 -17.99 -16.29 -0.47
N VAL A 209 -18.68 -15.36 -1.15
CA VAL A 209 -18.12 -14.61 -2.30
C VAL A 209 -16.94 -13.75 -1.87
N PHE A 210 -17.00 -13.14 -0.70
CA PHE A 210 -15.91 -12.36 -0.14
C PHE A 210 -14.67 -13.21 0.12
N LEU A 211 -14.79 -14.34 0.80
CA LEU A 211 -13.64 -15.15 1.22
C LEU A 211 -13.05 -16.00 0.08
N PHE A 212 -13.89 -16.57 -0.77
CA PHE A 212 -13.48 -17.57 -1.76
C PHE A 212 -13.61 -17.10 -3.20
N GLY A 213 -14.13 -15.89 -3.42
CA GLY A 213 -14.45 -15.42 -4.76
C GLY A 213 -15.64 -16.16 -5.38
N ASP A 214 -15.81 -15.96 -6.66
CA ASP A 214 -16.79 -16.70 -7.45
C ASP A 214 -16.08 -17.39 -8.63
N THR A 215 -16.13 -18.72 -8.61
CA THR A 215 -15.53 -19.59 -9.63
C THR A 215 -16.48 -19.89 -10.76
N ASP A 216 -17.78 -19.68 -10.56
CA ASP A 216 -18.78 -19.93 -11.57
C ASP A 216 -18.80 -18.76 -12.54
N GLY A 217 -18.28 -18.97 -13.73
CA GLY A 217 -18.36 -18.02 -14.85
C GLY A 217 -19.83 -17.63 -15.03
N GLY A 218 -20.09 -16.31 -15.03
CA GLY A 218 -21.43 -15.73 -15.03
C GLY A 218 -22.36 -16.24 -16.15
N GLU A 219 -22.91 -17.42 -15.98
CA GLU A 219 -24.13 -17.85 -16.63
C GLU A 219 -25.29 -17.44 -15.73
N GLY A 220 -25.82 -16.26 -15.97
CA GLY A 220 -26.99 -15.78 -15.26
C GLY A 220 -27.01 -14.27 -15.01
N ALA A 221 -26.98 -13.48 -16.06
CA ALA A 221 -27.45 -12.09 -16.07
C ALA A 221 -28.34 -11.90 -17.29
#